data_b522d7f99c7648583ccae718c1c7f033
#
_entry.id   b522d7f99c7648583ccae718c1c7f033
#
_cell.length_a   1.000
_cell.length_b   1.000
_cell.length_c   1.000
_cell.angle_alpha   90.00
_cell.angle_beta   90.00
_cell.angle_gamma   90.00
#
_symmetry.space_group_name_H-M   'P 1'
#
loop_
_entity.id
_entity.type
_entity.pdbx_description
1 polymer ?
#
loop_
_entity_poly.entity_id
_entity_poly.type
_entity_poly.pdbx_seq_one_letter_code
_entity_poly.pdbx_strand_id
1 'polypeptide(L)'
;MWVEYSNEIWAGGPGFAQGDYARLEGEALGISQAQFNARQFCNHWARLSRVMGDPSRVVKVLATFTGSSWYDNELQAEVASYCPTLQPAIARPDLVAITTYFGNDIQGWAYQHAQDQAGSDDPWFFTGDYFDDGWGPQRPVSLPLTDPYWQSAATERHEAAALAEWKQRMLSGDAAEGSGPDATGLGGGFESWVRHNSERHFGTAIPIVAYEGGPSVYTDNLDGGDERDDGITNFMMAINERPEMAEIYRIHLNMAVAKGLMTHNAFTLNGQWGKYGQWGHLRSLTADPAGE
;
A
#
# COMPACT_ATOMS: atom_id res chain seq x y z
N MET A 1 21.74 -6.91 -12.97
CA MET A 1 20.47 -6.25 -13.34
C MET A 1 19.36 -6.86 -12.52
N TRP A 2 18.59 -6.06 -11.79
CA TRP A 2 17.40 -6.51 -11.07
C TRP A 2 16.26 -6.68 -12.05
N VAL A 3 15.54 -7.79 -11.96
CA VAL A 3 14.51 -8.16 -12.91
C VAL A 3 13.30 -8.71 -12.19
N GLU A 4 12.21 -8.00 -12.34
CA GLU A 4 10.86 -8.40 -11.99
C GLU A 4 10.06 -8.70 -13.26
N TYR A 5 9.07 -9.60 -13.21
CA TYR A 5 8.29 -9.98 -14.40
C TYR A 5 7.33 -8.85 -14.82
N SER A 6 6.58 -8.29 -13.86
CA SER A 6 5.58 -7.25 -14.12
C SER A 6 5.19 -6.56 -12.80
N ASN A 7 4.45 -5.45 -12.90
CA ASN A 7 3.97 -4.70 -11.74
C ASN A 7 2.62 -5.24 -11.25
N GLU A 8 2.45 -5.40 -9.94
CA GLU A 8 1.18 -5.71 -9.25
C GLU A 8 0.29 -6.76 -9.94
N ILE A 9 0.89 -7.84 -10.35
CA ILE A 9 0.23 -8.92 -11.12
C ILE A 9 -0.81 -9.72 -10.32
N TRP A 10 -0.96 -9.44 -9.04
CA TRP A 10 -2.02 -9.96 -8.17
C TRP A 10 -3.31 -9.13 -8.22
N ALA A 11 -3.20 -7.85 -8.56
CA ALA A 11 -4.33 -6.94 -8.66
C ALA A 11 -5.15 -7.20 -9.93
N GLY A 12 -6.40 -6.82 -9.94
CA GLY A 12 -7.31 -6.94 -11.08
C GLY A 12 -8.20 -5.72 -11.21
N GLY A 13 -8.90 -5.59 -12.35
CA GLY A 13 -9.80 -4.49 -12.62
C GLY A 13 -9.16 -3.31 -13.36
N PRO A 14 -9.82 -2.15 -13.38
CA PRO A 14 -9.34 -0.99 -14.12
C PRO A 14 -7.92 -0.57 -13.69
N GLY A 15 -7.01 -0.46 -14.63
CA GLY A 15 -5.60 -0.14 -14.38
C GLY A 15 -4.67 -1.36 -14.17
N PHE A 16 -5.23 -2.56 -13.95
CA PHE A 16 -4.47 -3.78 -13.65
C PHE A 16 -4.72 -4.92 -14.63
N ALA A 17 -4.80 -4.61 -15.92
CA ALA A 17 -5.06 -5.58 -16.98
C ALA A 17 -4.09 -6.79 -16.98
N GLN A 18 -2.86 -6.62 -16.48
CA GLN A 18 -1.88 -7.68 -16.31
C GLN A 18 -2.32 -8.73 -15.29
N GLY A 19 -2.99 -8.33 -14.21
CA GLY A 19 -3.52 -9.25 -13.21
C GLY A 19 -4.74 -10.01 -13.73
N ASP A 20 -5.65 -9.34 -14.44
CA ASP A 20 -6.77 -10.00 -15.11
C ASP A 20 -6.29 -11.00 -16.17
N TYR A 21 -5.29 -10.64 -16.96
CA TYR A 21 -4.65 -11.55 -17.90
C TYR A 21 -4.10 -12.79 -17.20
N ALA A 22 -3.35 -12.60 -16.11
CA ALA A 22 -2.77 -13.72 -15.36
C ALA A 22 -3.83 -14.64 -14.77
N ARG A 23 -4.94 -14.10 -14.29
CA ARG A 23 -6.08 -14.88 -13.79
C ARG A 23 -6.71 -15.71 -14.89
N LEU A 24 -7.02 -15.11 -16.04
CA LEU A 24 -7.66 -15.78 -17.17
C LEU A 24 -6.78 -16.89 -17.77
N GLU A 25 -5.49 -16.62 -17.93
CA GLU A 25 -4.54 -17.63 -18.42
C GLU A 25 -4.34 -18.77 -17.40
N GLY A 26 -4.31 -18.45 -16.10
CA GLY A 26 -4.29 -19.46 -15.05
C GLY A 26 -5.52 -20.37 -15.12
N GLU A 27 -6.71 -19.80 -15.20
CA GLU A 27 -7.97 -20.55 -15.35
C GLU A 27 -7.95 -21.46 -16.58
N ALA A 28 -7.48 -20.95 -17.72
CA ALA A 28 -7.36 -21.74 -18.96
C ALA A 28 -6.39 -22.92 -18.83
N LEU A 29 -5.39 -22.82 -17.98
CA LEU A 29 -4.40 -23.87 -17.70
C LEU A 29 -4.79 -24.77 -16.51
N GLY A 30 -5.89 -24.48 -15.82
CA GLY A 30 -6.33 -25.21 -14.63
C GLY A 30 -5.43 -24.98 -13.41
N ILE A 31 -4.79 -23.81 -13.31
CA ILE A 31 -3.93 -23.40 -12.20
C ILE A 31 -4.38 -22.05 -11.65
N SER A 32 -3.92 -21.70 -10.44
CA SER A 32 -4.24 -20.41 -9.85
C SER A 32 -3.50 -19.24 -10.53
N GLN A 33 -3.99 -18.03 -10.35
CA GLN A 33 -3.28 -16.81 -10.76
C GLN A 33 -1.86 -16.74 -10.16
N ALA A 34 -1.71 -17.10 -8.90
CA ALA A 34 -0.41 -17.11 -8.23
C ALA A 34 0.57 -18.10 -8.88
N GLN A 35 0.09 -19.32 -9.20
CA GLN A 35 0.88 -20.33 -9.90
C GLN A 35 1.24 -19.88 -11.33
N PHE A 36 0.30 -19.28 -12.05
CA PHE A 36 0.59 -18.72 -13.37
C PHE A 36 1.68 -17.65 -13.28
N ASN A 37 1.55 -16.71 -12.38
CA ASN A 37 2.54 -15.65 -12.17
C ASN A 37 3.92 -16.23 -11.82
N ALA A 38 3.99 -17.20 -10.93
CA ALA A 38 5.22 -17.89 -10.58
C ALA A 38 5.92 -18.49 -11.81
N ARG A 39 5.16 -19.16 -12.67
CA ARG A 39 5.71 -19.72 -13.95
C ARG A 39 6.21 -18.62 -14.87
N GLN A 40 5.54 -17.47 -14.93
CA GLN A 40 6.02 -16.33 -15.74
C GLN A 40 7.32 -15.75 -15.20
N PHE A 41 7.47 -15.58 -13.88
CA PHE A 41 8.74 -15.20 -13.27
C PHE A 41 9.87 -16.18 -13.67
N CYS A 42 9.65 -17.47 -13.49
CA CYS A 42 10.64 -18.50 -13.84
C CYS A 42 11.02 -18.47 -15.32
N ASN A 43 10.04 -18.38 -16.21
CA ASN A 43 10.26 -18.30 -17.67
C ASN A 43 11.05 -17.05 -18.04
N HIS A 44 10.74 -15.93 -17.40
CA HIS A 44 11.41 -14.66 -17.64
C HIS A 44 12.88 -14.71 -17.17
N TRP A 45 13.14 -15.18 -15.96
CA TRP A 45 14.50 -15.37 -15.46
C TRP A 45 15.32 -16.35 -16.30
N ALA A 46 14.71 -17.46 -16.73
CA ALA A 46 15.39 -18.42 -17.60
C ALA A 46 15.77 -17.84 -18.96
N ARG A 47 14.88 -17.04 -19.56
CA ARG A 47 15.16 -16.36 -20.84
C ARG A 47 16.28 -15.35 -20.70
N LEU A 48 16.22 -14.50 -19.68
CA LEU A 48 17.24 -13.48 -19.44
C LEU A 48 18.59 -14.07 -19.08
N SER A 49 18.63 -15.10 -18.24
CA SER A 49 19.87 -15.81 -17.91
C SER A 49 20.56 -16.37 -19.15
N ARG A 50 19.78 -16.89 -20.11
CA ARG A 50 20.31 -17.36 -21.40
C ARG A 50 20.85 -16.23 -22.28
N VAL A 51 20.10 -15.13 -22.38
CA VAL A 51 20.52 -13.96 -23.17
C VAL A 51 21.78 -13.32 -22.60
N MET A 52 21.88 -13.24 -21.27
CA MET A 52 23.04 -12.66 -20.58
C MET A 52 24.26 -13.59 -20.59
N GLY A 53 24.09 -14.87 -20.93
CA GLY A 53 25.16 -15.88 -20.94
C GLY A 53 25.70 -16.27 -19.56
N ASP A 54 25.28 -15.58 -18.51
CA ASP A 54 25.66 -15.80 -17.12
C ASP A 54 24.47 -15.50 -16.19
N PRO A 55 23.89 -16.51 -15.53
CA PRO A 55 22.78 -16.34 -14.62
C PRO A 55 23.05 -15.38 -13.44
N SER A 56 24.30 -15.25 -13.01
CA SER A 56 24.67 -14.37 -11.90
C SER A 56 24.51 -12.88 -12.22
N ARG A 57 24.40 -12.52 -13.50
CA ARG A 57 24.15 -11.15 -13.94
C ARG A 57 22.69 -10.71 -13.81
N VAL A 58 21.78 -11.65 -13.52
CA VAL A 58 20.36 -11.43 -13.34
C VAL A 58 20.05 -11.59 -11.85
N VAL A 59 19.68 -10.51 -11.19
CA VAL A 59 19.12 -10.53 -9.82
C VAL A 59 17.63 -10.79 -9.97
N LYS A 60 17.19 -11.95 -9.55
CA LYS A 60 15.82 -12.45 -9.69
C LYS A 60 14.95 -11.87 -8.58
N VAL A 61 14.03 -10.96 -8.93
CA VAL A 61 13.11 -10.33 -8.01
C VAL A 61 11.75 -11.00 -8.14
N LEU A 62 11.25 -11.53 -7.03
CA LEU A 62 9.91 -12.12 -6.93
C LEU A 62 9.00 -11.12 -6.21
N ALA A 63 8.13 -10.45 -6.94
CA ALA A 63 7.14 -9.59 -6.34
C ALA A 63 5.95 -10.40 -5.82
N THR A 64 5.49 -10.07 -4.61
CA THR A 64 4.38 -10.74 -3.95
C THR A 64 3.45 -9.76 -3.24
N PHE A 65 2.25 -10.24 -2.91
CA PHE A 65 1.23 -9.46 -2.24
C PHE A 65 1.18 -9.74 -0.75
N THR A 66 1.49 -8.74 0.06
CA THR A 66 1.47 -8.83 1.53
C THR A 66 0.07 -8.94 2.12
N GLY A 67 -0.97 -8.55 1.39
CA GLY A 67 -2.36 -8.65 1.82
C GLY A 67 -2.98 -10.04 1.71
N SER A 68 -2.28 -11.05 1.16
CA SER A 68 -2.81 -12.40 1.00
C SER A 68 -1.77 -13.48 1.27
N SER A 69 -1.88 -14.11 2.44
CA SER A 69 -1.03 -15.24 2.82
C SER A 69 -1.17 -16.43 1.85
N TRP A 70 -2.38 -16.65 1.35
CA TRP A 70 -2.64 -17.71 0.37
C TRP A 70 -1.91 -17.43 -0.96
N TYR A 71 -2.04 -16.22 -1.50
CA TYR A 71 -1.38 -15.86 -2.76
C TYR A 71 0.14 -15.99 -2.65
N ASP A 72 0.73 -15.43 -1.60
CA ASP A 72 2.17 -15.50 -1.37
C ASP A 72 2.67 -16.93 -1.22
N ASN A 73 1.97 -17.78 -0.45
CA ASN A 73 2.34 -19.18 -0.29
C ASN A 73 2.30 -19.96 -1.61
N GLU A 74 1.23 -19.82 -2.39
CA GLU A 74 1.08 -20.47 -3.70
C GLU A 74 2.16 -20.01 -4.68
N LEU A 75 2.43 -18.71 -4.72
CA LEU A 75 3.46 -18.12 -5.59
C LEU A 75 4.84 -18.71 -5.27
N GLN A 76 5.26 -18.67 -4.01
CA GLN A 76 6.58 -19.13 -3.58
C GLN A 76 6.72 -20.67 -3.73
N ALA A 77 5.67 -21.43 -3.43
CA ALA A 77 5.64 -22.87 -3.62
C ALA A 77 5.84 -23.26 -5.10
N GLU A 78 5.12 -22.58 -6.00
CA GLU A 78 5.24 -22.85 -7.44
C GLU A 78 6.61 -22.44 -7.99
N VAL A 79 7.17 -21.30 -7.53
CA VAL A 79 8.56 -20.93 -7.89
C VAL A 79 9.53 -22.01 -7.47
N ALA A 80 9.44 -22.52 -6.24
CA ALA A 80 10.34 -23.54 -5.71
C ALA A 80 10.24 -24.87 -6.49
N SER A 81 9.06 -25.21 -7.01
CA SER A 81 8.85 -26.45 -7.77
C SER A 81 9.11 -26.32 -9.27
N TYR A 82 8.70 -25.23 -9.89
CA TYR A 82 8.72 -25.06 -11.34
C TYR A 82 10.05 -24.51 -11.87
N CYS A 83 10.63 -23.50 -11.24
CA CYS A 83 11.88 -22.89 -11.71
C CYS A 83 13.03 -23.89 -11.91
N PRO A 84 13.28 -24.87 -11.00
CA PRO A 84 14.33 -25.86 -11.18
C PRO A 84 14.14 -26.73 -12.43
N THR A 85 12.90 -26.94 -12.89
CA THR A 85 12.61 -27.71 -14.10
C THR A 85 13.09 -27.03 -15.37
N LEU A 86 13.17 -25.70 -15.36
CA LEU A 86 13.67 -24.90 -16.48
C LEU A 86 15.19 -24.79 -16.47
N GLN A 87 15.74 -24.50 -15.30
CA GLN A 87 17.18 -24.32 -15.10
C GLN A 87 17.53 -24.33 -13.60
N PRO A 88 18.44 -25.20 -13.13
CA PRO A 88 18.80 -25.25 -11.70
C PRO A 88 19.32 -23.92 -11.12
N ALA A 89 19.99 -23.10 -11.92
CA ALA A 89 20.55 -21.82 -11.50
C ALA A 89 19.49 -20.77 -11.15
N ILE A 90 18.22 -20.97 -11.50
CA ILE A 90 17.11 -20.08 -11.16
C ILE A 90 16.13 -20.70 -10.16
N ALA A 91 16.54 -21.71 -9.42
CA ALA A 91 15.68 -22.49 -8.52
C ALA A 91 15.04 -21.65 -7.39
N ARG A 92 15.56 -20.45 -7.14
CA ARG A 92 15.01 -19.53 -6.13
C ARG A 92 15.19 -18.08 -6.56
N PRO A 93 14.37 -17.15 -6.02
CA PRO A 93 14.63 -15.72 -6.18
C PRO A 93 15.89 -15.29 -5.40
N ASP A 94 16.48 -14.18 -5.79
CA ASP A 94 17.53 -13.52 -5.04
C ASP A 94 16.95 -12.50 -4.06
N LEU A 95 15.78 -11.92 -4.41
CA LEU A 95 15.04 -10.96 -3.61
C LEU A 95 13.55 -11.27 -3.69
N VAL A 96 12.82 -11.01 -2.61
CA VAL A 96 11.36 -10.90 -2.61
C VAL A 96 11.02 -9.42 -2.51
N ALA A 97 10.12 -8.95 -3.36
CA ALA A 97 9.69 -7.56 -3.40
C ALA A 97 8.24 -7.41 -2.94
N ILE A 98 7.99 -6.42 -2.10
CA ILE A 98 6.68 -6.13 -1.50
C ILE A 98 6.33 -4.66 -1.64
N THR A 99 5.07 -4.31 -1.42
CA THR A 99 4.65 -2.94 -1.12
C THR A 99 4.63 -2.72 0.38
N THR A 100 4.85 -1.47 0.80
CA THR A 100 4.86 -1.09 2.22
C THR A 100 4.06 0.18 2.44
N TYR A 101 2.87 0.23 1.86
CA TYR A 101 1.94 1.31 2.09
C TYR A 101 1.40 1.30 3.52
N PHE A 102 1.03 2.47 4.02
CA PHE A 102 0.47 2.64 5.35
C PHE A 102 -0.59 3.75 5.38
N GLY A 103 -1.50 3.67 6.33
CA GLY A 103 -2.49 4.70 6.61
C GLY A 103 -3.89 4.48 6.01
N ASN A 104 -4.14 3.36 5.35
CA ASN A 104 -5.45 3.05 4.77
C ASN A 104 -6.60 2.89 5.78
N ASP A 105 -6.30 2.83 7.05
CA ASP A 105 -7.29 2.66 8.12
C ASP A 105 -7.57 3.97 8.88
N ILE A 106 -6.70 4.98 8.74
CA ILE A 106 -6.84 6.22 9.50
C ILE A 106 -8.04 7.04 9.04
N GLN A 107 -8.36 7.02 7.73
CA GLN A 107 -9.54 7.68 7.21
C GLN A 107 -10.83 7.08 7.79
N GLY A 108 -10.89 5.76 7.94
CA GLY A 108 -12.03 5.07 8.57
C GLY A 108 -12.19 5.46 10.04
N TRP A 109 -11.08 5.55 10.75
CA TRP A 109 -11.09 6.05 12.12
C TRP A 109 -11.56 7.51 12.20
N ALA A 110 -11.02 8.38 11.35
CA ALA A 110 -11.39 9.79 11.32
C ALA A 110 -12.89 9.96 11.00
N TYR A 111 -13.39 9.22 10.02
CA TYR A 111 -14.80 9.22 9.67
C TYR A 111 -15.69 8.75 10.84
N GLN A 112 -15.37 7.64 11.50
CA GLN A 112 -16.12 7.15 12.65
C GLN A 112 -16.07 8.13 13.82
N HIS A 113 -14.88 8.69 14.11
CA HIS A 113 -14.72 9.65 15.17
C HIS A 113 -15.54 10.93 14.93
N ALA A 114 -15.61 11.37 13.69
CA ALA A 114 -16.46 12.47 13.29
C ALA A 114 -17.95 12.19 13.55
N GLN A 115 -18.41 10.99 13.22
CA GLN A 115 -19.79 10.57 13.51
C GLN A 115 -20.07 10.51 15.01
N ASP A 116 -19.14 9.98 15.79
CA ASP A 116 -19.28 9.88 17.25
C ASP A 116 -19.32 11.25 17.94
N GLN A 117 -18.71 12.27 17.32
CA GLN A 117 -18.74 13.64 17.80
C GLN A 117 -19.91 14.47 17.25
N ALA A 118 -20.75 13.89 16.39
CA ALA A 118 -21.92 14.57 15.85
C ALA A 118 -22.84 15.05 16.97
N GLY A 119 -23.16 16.34 16.99
CA GLY A 119 -23.99 16.98 18.02
C GLY A 119 -23.24 17.38 19.29
N SER A 120 -21.91 17.20 19.36
CA SER A 120 -21.07 17.77 20.42
C SER A 120 -20.88 19.28 20.26
N ASP A 121 -20.34 19.94 21.29
CA ASP A 121 -19.99 21.38 21.24
C ASP A 121 -18.81 21.68 20.29
N ASP A 122 -18.11 20.64 19.84
CA ASP A 122 -16.97 20.71 18.91
C ASP A 122 -17.08 19.60 17.85
N PRO A 123 -18.11 19.65 16.98
CA PRO A 123 -18.31 18.62 15.96
C PRO A 123 -17.18 18.66 14.93
N TRP A 124 -16.79 17.47 14.44
CA TRP A 124 -15.88 17.38 13.32
C TRP A 124 -16.57 17.91 12.06
N PHE A 125 -15.76 18.48 11.17
CA PHE A 125 -16.21 19.22 10.01
C PHE A 125 -17.15 18.44 9.05
N PHE A 126 -16.88 17.18 8.85
CA PHE A 126 -17.64 16.34 7.91
C PHE A 126 -18.79 15.57 8.58
N THR A 127 -19.34 16.08 9.69
CA THR A 127 -20.54 15.56 10.39
C THR A 127 -21.74 16.48 10.23
N GLY A 128 -22.92 15.99 10.55
CA GLY A 128 -24.15 16.80 10.50
C GLY A 128 -24.64 17.06 9.09
N ASP A 129 -25.00 18.31 8.80
CA ASP A 129 -25.68 18.71 7.57
C ASP A 129 -24.90 18.50 6.25
N TYR A 130 -23.68 17.98 6.35
CA TYR A 130 -22.82 17.71 5.19
C TYR A 130 -23.03 16.34 4.56
N PHE A 131 -23.88 15.49 5.14
CA PHE A 131 -24.16 14.15 4.64
C PHE A 131 -25.67 14.02 4.34
N ASP A 132 -26.09 14.16 3.12
CA ASP A 132 -27.50 13.95 2.71
C ASP A 132 -27.59 13.07 1.46
N ASP A 133 -27.51 11.78 1.67
CA ASP A 133 -27.77 10.80 0.61
C ASP A 133 -28.93 9.85 0.95
N GLY A 134 -29.62 10.09 2.07
CA GLY A 134 -30.71 9.25 2.56
C GLY A 134 -30.28 7.95 3.22
N TRP A 135 -28.97 7.73 3.37
CA TRP A 135 -28.37 6.52 3.96
C TRP A 135 -27.63 6.78 5.26
N GLY A 136 -27.55 8.02 5.68
CA GLY A 136 -26.83 8.42 6.87
C GLY A 136 -26.69 9.92 6.96
N PRO A 137 -25.74 10.41 7.78
CA PRO A 137 -25.42 11.83 7.84
C PRO A 137 -25.16 12.39 6.44
N GLN A 138 -25.51 13.65 6.25
CA GLN A 138 -25.34 14.35 4.96
C GLN A 138 -23.89 14.31 4.49
N ARG A 139 -23.69 14.09 3.18
CA ARG A 139 -22.34 14.14 2.60
C ARG A 139 -21.69 15.51 2.84
N PRO A 140 -20.41 15.52 3.17
CA PRO A 140 -19.69 16.80 3.22
C PRO A 140 -19.69 17.42 1.83
N VAL A 141 -20.10 18.66 1.77
CA VAL A 141 -19.89 19.47 0.57
C VAL A 141 -18.37 19.65 0.44
N SER A 142 -17.84 19.37 -0.73
CA SER A 142 -16.42 19.64 -1.03
C SER A 142 -16.10 21.08 -0.68
N LEU A 143 -15.26 21.28 0.34
CA LEU A 143 -14.75 22.61 0.66
C LEU A 143 -13.43 22.81 -0.06
N PRO A 144 -13.27 23.97 -0.76
CA PRO A 144 -11.97 24.35 -1.27
C PRO A 144 -10.96 24.39 -0.12
N LEU A 145 -9.70 24.02 -0.38
CA LEU A 145 -8.63 24.14 0.61
C LEU A 145 -8.43 25.56 1.16
N THR A 146 -8.96 26.56 0.44
CA THR A 146 -9.01 27.97 0.89
C THR A 146 -10.16 28.28 1.83
N ASP A 147 -11.02 27.29 2.16
CA ASP A 147 -12.14 27.52 3.07
C ASP A 147 -11.63 27.89 4.46
N PRO A 148 -12.25 28.91 5.13
CA PRO A 148 -11.85 29.31 6.48
C PRO A 148 -11.88 28.20 7.52
N TYR A 149 -12.62 27.12 7.29
CA TYR A 149 -12.61 25.94 8.16
C TYR A 149 -11.19 25.41 8.35
N TRP A 150 -10.41 25.24 7.28
CA TRP A 150 -9.06 24.68 7.33
C TRP A 150 -8.05 25.55 8.10
N GLN A 151 -8.45 26.76 8.46
CA GLN A 151 -7.65 27.71 9.25
C GLN A 151 -8.21 27.89 10.67
N SER A 152 -9.18 27.08 11.06
CA SER A 152 -9.80 27.20 12.39
C SER A 152 -9.03 26.41 13.45
N ALA A 153 -9.10 26.89 14.71
CA ALA A 153 -8.54 26.16 15.85
C ALA A 153 -9.22 24.79 16.08
N ALA A 154 -10.48 24.63 15.64
CA ALA A 154 -11.18 23.34 15.66
C ALA A 154 -10.51 22.35 14.72
N THR A 155 -10.24 22.76 13.48
CA THR A 155 -9.53 21.93 12.48
C THR A 155 -8.17 21.50 13.01
N GLU A 156 -7.38 22.42 13.57
CA GLU A 156 -6.07 22.07 14.11
C GLU A 156 -6.14 21.01 15.21
N ARG A 157 -7.18 21.06 16.07
CA ARG A 157 -7.38 20.02 17.09
C ARG A 157 -7.75 18.66 16.49
N HIS A 158 -8.62 18.66 15.48
CA HIS A 158 -9.05 17.43 14.80
C HIS A 158 -7.90 16.79 14.02
N GLU A 159 -7.11 17.60 13.31
CA GLU A 159 -5.90 17.13 12.63
C GLU A 159 -4.89 16.56 13.61
N ALA A 160 -4.64 17.24 14.72
CA ALA A 160 -3.73 16.77 15.76
C ALA A 160 -4.21 15.45 16.39
N ALA A 161 -5.51 15.28 16.60
CA ALA A 161 -6.08 14.03 17.10
C ALA A 161 -5.88 12.87 16.11
N ALA A 162 -6.14 13.11 14.83
CA ALA A 162 -5.94 12.09 13.78
C ALA A 162 -4.46 11.71 13.62
N LEU A 163 -3.56 12.69 13.66
CA LEU A 163 -2.11 12.42 13.60
C LEU A 163 -1.61 11.67 14.82
N ALA A 164 -2.12 11.97 16.01
CA ALA A 164 -1.78 11.25 17.22
C ALA A 164 -2.24 9.79 17.15
N GLU A 165 -3.46 9.54 16.68
CA GLU A 165 -3.99 8.19 16.46
C GLU A 165 -3.17 7.44 15.43
N TRP A 166 -2.88 8.07 14.30
CA TRP A 166 -2.05 7.45 13.25
C TRP A 166 -0.68 7.04 13.78
N LYS A 167 -0.03 7.95 14.49
CA LYS A 167 1.24 7.66 15.14
C LYS A 167 1.15 6.52 16.14
N GLN A 168 0.09 6.50 16.96
CA GLN A 168 -0.13 5.42 17.93
C GLN A 168 -0.28 4.07 17.24
N ARG A 169 -1.10 3.98 16.19
CA ARG A 169 -1.27 2.76 15.38
C ARG A 169 0.03 2.28 14.78
N MET A 170 0.80 3.19 14.20
CA MET A 170 2.13 2.85 13.66
C MET A 170 3.06 2.26 14.71
N LEU A 171 3.05 2.79 15.93
CA LEU A 171 3.91 2.31 17.02
C LEU A 171 3.43 1.02 17.66
N SER A 172 2.12 0.81 17.74
CA SER A 172 1.52 -0.40 18.34
C SER A 172 1.57 -1.61 17.39
N GLY A 173 1.82 -1.40 16.11
CA GLY A 173 1.66 -2.42 15.08
C GLY A 173 0.21 -2.70 14.70
N ASP A 174 -0.74 -1.96 15.32
CA ASP A 174 -2.18 -2.01 15.00
C ASP A 174 -2.55 -1.08 13.86
N ALA A 175 -1.56 -0.59 13.16
CA ALA A 175 -1.76 0.20 11.97
C ALA A 175 -2.24 -0.74 10.86
N ALA A 176 -3.39 -1.35 11.07
CA ALA A 176 -3.88 -2.32 10.15
C ALA A 176 -4.39 -1.67 8.90
N GLU A 177 -3.88 -2.06 7.79
CA GLU A 177 -4.47 -1.77 6.52
C GLU A 177 -5.73 -2.59 6.38
N GLY A 178 -6.85 -1.97 6.66
CA GLY A 178 -8.14 -2.59 6.45
C GLY A 178 -8.27 -3.92 7.17
N SER A 179 -8.28 -5.02 6.49
CA SER A 179 -8.46 -6.37 7.03
C SER A 179 -7.15 -7.15 7.24
N GLY A 180 -6.02 -6.55 6.98
CA GLY A 180 -4.72 -7.21 7.16
C GLY A 180 -4.23 -7.15 8.61
N PRO A 181 -3.51 -8.15 9.10
CA PRO A 181 -2.91 -8.06 10.43
C PRO A 181 -1.80 -7.02 10.50
N ASP A 182 -1.71 -6.15 9.50
CA ASP A 182 -0.78 -5.07 9.51
C ASP A 182 -0.99 -4.09 8.37
N ALA A 183 -1.03 -2.91 8.76
CA ALA A 183 -1.24 -1.80 7.92
C ALA A 183 -0.05 -1.28 7.21
N THR A 184 1.07 -1.78 7.46
CA THR A 184 2.27 -1.23 6.87
C THR A 184 2.88 -2.19 5.86
N GLY A 185 2.26 -3.34 5.66
CA GLY A 185 2.90 -4.45 4.99
C GLY A 185 4.17 -4.92 5.71
N LEU A 186 4.61 -4.21 6.77
CA LEU A 186 5.81 -4.50 7.56
C LEU A 186 5.53 -5.34 8.81
N GLY A 187 4.28 -5.38 9.28
CA GLY A 187 3.88 -6.18 10.44
C GLY A 187 3.53 -7.61 10.05
N GLY A 188 2.23 -7.92 10.02
CA GLY A 188 1.74 -9.27 9.83
C GLY A 188 2.12 -9.89 8.49
N GLY A 189 1.91 -9.17 7.36
CA GLY A 189 2.19 -9.73 6.04
C GLY A 189 3.65 -10.06 5.82
N PHE A 190 4.53 -9.14 6.15
CA PHE A 190 5.96 -9.32 5.99
C PHE A 190 6.51 -10.43 6.89
N GLU A 191 6.20 -10.43 8.18
CA GLU A 191 6.76 -11.37 9.15
C GLU A 191 5.97 -12.66 9.24
N SER A 192 4.62 -12.59 9.18
CA SER A 192 3.79 -13.75 9.40
C SER A 192 3.80 -14.74 8.25
N TRP A 193 3.94 -14.27 7.01
CA TRP A 193 3.93 -15.20 5.88
C TRP A 193 5.00 -14.98 4.81
N VAL A 194 5.33 -13.77 4.35
CA VAL A 194 6.29 -13.61 3.25
C VAL A 194 7.66 -14.19 3.60
N ARG A 195 8.20 -13.83 4.76
CA ARG A 195 9.48 -14.35 5.24
C ARG A 195 9.38 -15.84 5.57
N HIS A 196 8.34 -16.23 6.27
CA HIS A 196 8.11 -17.63 6.66
C HIS A 196 7.95 -18.54 5.44
N ASN A 197 7.20 -18.12 4.42
CA ASN A 197 7.05 -18.88 3.18
C ASN A 197 8.39 -18.98 2.43
N SER A 198 9.21 -17.94 2.42
CA SER A 198 10.56 -18.02 1.85
C SER A 198 11.40 -19.08 2.54
N GLU A 199 11.42 -19.11 3.87
CA GLU A 199 12.13 -20.14 4.64
C GLU A 199 11.58 -21.53 4.36
N ARG A 200 10.26 -21.68 4.32
CA ARG A 200 9.56 -22.93 4.08
C ARG A 200 9.85 -23.52 2.72
N HIS A 201 9.80 -22.71 1.66
CA HIS A 201 9.87 -23.20 0.28
C HIS A 201 11.30 -23.22 -0.29
N PHE A 202 12.18 -22.33 0.20
CA PHE A 202 13.57 -22.25 -0.29
C PHE A 202 14.62 -22.71 0.72
N GLY A 203 14.19 -23.07 1.95
CA GLY A 203 15.09 -23.51 3.02
C GLY A 203 15.94 -22.39 3.62
N THR A 204 15.66 -21.13 3.28
CA THR A 204 16.36 -19.96 3.77
C THR A 204 15.48 -18.72 3.63
N ALA A 205 15.64 -17.76 4.53
CA ALA A 205 15.05 -16.45 4.34
C ALA A 205 15.65 -15.76 3.11
N ILE A 206 14.80 -15.34 2.18
CA ILE A 206 15.20 -14.52 1.04
C ILE A 206 15.17 -13.05 1.48
N PRO A 207 16.19 -12.25 1.15
CA PRO A 207 16.17 -10.83 1.45
C PRO A 207 14.96 -10.12 0.82
N ILE A 208 14.34 -9.20 1.57
CA ILE A 208 13.12 -8.51 1.15
C ILE A 208 13.41 -7.04 0.86
N VAL A 209 12.78 -6.53 -0.18
CA VAL A 209 12.84 -5.13 -0.61
C VAL A 209 11.42 -4.58 -0.76
N ALA A 210 11.22 -3.29 -0.52
CA ALA A 210 10.00 -2.60 -0.92
C ALA A 210 10.25 -1.86 -2.24
N TYR A 211 9.53 -2.27 -3.28
CA TYR A 211 9.62 -1.59 -4.56
C TYR A 211 8.78 -0.31 -4.61
N GLU A 212 7.80 -0.21 -3.72
CA GLU A 212 7.02 1.01 -3.46
C GLU A 212 6.43 0.99 -2.05
N GLY A 213 6.12 2.16 -1.53
CA GLY A 213 5.51 2.33 -0.22
C GLY A 213 5.42 3.80 0.17
N GLY A 214 4.70 4.07 1.23
CA GLY A 214 4.45 5.41 1.73
C GLY A 214 3.01 5.56 2.22
N PRO A 215 2.55 6.78 2.49
CA PRO A 215 1.17 7.01 2.82
C PRO A 215 0.26 6.57 1.67
N SER A 216 -0.77 5.79 1.99
CA SER A 216 -1.80 5.38 1.06
C SER A 216 -3.14 5.63 1.72
N VAL A 217 -3.57 6.88 1.69
CA VAL A 217 -4.89 7.27 2.20
C VAL A 217 -5.87 7.22 1.05
N TYR A 218 -6.94 6.48 1.25
CA TYR A 218 -7.94 6.19 0.24
C TYR A 218 -9.33 6.41 0.83
N THR A 219 -10.07 7.39 0.34
CA THR A 219 -11.35 7.82 0.91
C THR A 219 -12.57 7.46 0.06
N ASP A 220 -12.40 6.93 -1.14
CA ASP A 220 -13.48 6.60 -2.07
C ASP A 220 -14.54 5.65 -1.47
N ASN A 221 -14.12 4.68 -0.68
CA ASN A 221 -15.03 3.73 -0.04
C ASN A 221 -15.89 4.32 1.09
N LEU A 222 -15.59 5.54 1.54
CA LEU A 222 -16.29 6.20 2.64
C LEU A 222 -17.45 7.07 2.13
N ASP A 223 -17.35 7.55 0.91
CA ASP A 223 -18.35 8.46 0.31
C ASP A 223 -19.39 7.77 -0.56
N GLY A 224 -19.39 6.43 -0.59
CA GLY A 224 -20.36 5.66 -1.38
C GLY A 224 -20.14 5.74 -2.90
N GLY A 225 -18.94 6.12 -3.33
CA GLY A 225 -18.55 6.12 -4.75
C GLY A 225 -18.93 7.39 -5.52
N ASP A 226 -19.30 8.46 -4.87
CA ASP A 226 -19.46 9.76 -5.54
C ASP A 226 -18.09 10.30 -5.98
N GLU A 227 -18.01 10.81 -7.21
CA GLU A 227 -16.79 11.34 -7.79
C GLU A 227 -16.38 12.72 -7.26
N ARG A 228 -17.21 13.32 -6.39
CA ARG A 228 -16.91 14.64 -5.81
C ARG A 228 -15.94 14.49 -4.65
N ASP A 229 -14.99 15.40 -4.60
CA ASP A 229 -14.16 15.59 -3.41
C ASP A 229 -15.06 15.91 -2.24
N ASP A 230 -14.92 15.19 -1.15
CA ASP A 230 -15.67 15.38 0.07
C ASP A 230 -14.81 15.97 1.19
N GLY A 231 -15.44 16.29 2.30
CA GLY A 231 -14.72 16.88 3.43
C GLY A 231 -13.69 15.94 4.04
N ILE A 232 -13.91 14.61 4.03
CA ILE A 232 -12.93 13.66 4.55
C ILE A 232 -11.71 13.57 3.65
N THR A 233 -11.87 13.65 2.33
CA THR A 233 -10.76 13.72 1.38
C THR A 233 -9.90 14.95 1.63
N ASN A 234 -10.53 16.11 1.73
CA ASN A 234 -9.85 17.38 2.02
C ASN A 234 -9.16 17.37 3.38
N PHE A 235 -9.81 16.82 4.39
CA PHE A 235 -9.25 16.66 5.73
C PHE A 235 -7.99 15.77 5.72
N MET A 236 -8.04 14.64 5.04
CA MET A 236 -6.89 13.74 4.94
C MET A 236 -5.75 14.34 4.11
N MET A 237 -6.07 15.15 3.10
CA MET A 237 -5.06 15.91 2.35
C MET A 237 -4.38 16.95 3.23
N ALA A 238 -5.13 17.67 4.06
CA ALA A 238 -4.58 18.63 5.02
C ALA A 238 -3.66 17.94 6.05
N ILE A 239 -4.05 16.77 6.54
CA ILE A 239 -3.20 15.96 7.45
C ILE A 239 -1.88 15.59 6.77
N ASN A 240 -1.90 15.19 5.51
CA ASN A 240 -0.69 14.82 4.78
C ASN A 240 0.29 15.99 4.59
N GLU A 241 -0.19 17.22 4.64
CA GLU A 241 0.64 18.44 4.56
C GLU A 241 1.25 18.83 5.93
N ARG A 242 0.82 18.20 7.00
CA ARG A 242 1.31 18.54 8.34
C ARG A 242 2.76 18.11 8.54
N PRO A 243 3.59 18.96 9.19
CA PRO A 243 4.99 18.61 9.50
C PRO A 243 5.13 17.32 10.32
N GLU A 244 4.13 16.96 11.10
CA GLU A 244 4.08 15.72 11.89
C GLU A 244 4.11 14.45 11.03
N MET A 245 3.71 14.53 9.76
CA MET A 245 3.84 13.42 8.81
C MET A 245 5.30 12.98 8.63
N ALA A 246 6.24 13.89 8.75
CA ALA A 246 7.66 13.53 8.72
C ALA A 246 8.05 12.58 9.86
N GLU A 247 7.43 12.71 11.04
CA GLU A 247 7.64 11.80 12.15
C GLU A 247 7.01 10.42 11.88
N ILE A 248 5.80 10.39 11.33
CA ILE A 248 5.12 9.15 10.93
C ILE A 248 5.96 8.38 9.90
N TYR A 249 6.46 9.08 8.88
CA TYR A 249 7.40 8.50 7.90
C TYR A 249 8.67 7.96 8.57
N ARG A 250 9.25 8.70 9.49
CA ARG A 250 10.44 8.27 10.22
C ARG A 250 10.19 7.00 11.04
N ILE A 251 9.01 6.89 11.66
CA ILE A 251 8.60 5.67 12.37
C ILE A 251 8.54 4.51 11.38
N HIS A 252 7.86 4.68 10.25
CA HIS A 252 7.77 3.66 9.19
C HIS A 252 9.15 3.19 8.71
N LEU A 253 10.02 4.11 8.35
CA LEU A 253 11.36 3.78 7.87
C LEU A 253 12.21 3.09 8.95
N ASN A 254 12.10 3.52 10.21
CA ASN A 254 12.79 2.85 11.31
C ASN A 254 12.28 1.41 11.52
N MET A 255 10.98 1.18 11.38
CA MET A 255 10.41 -0.17 11.40
C MET A 255 10.94 -1.01 10.24
N ALA A 256 10.98 -0.46 9.03
CA ALA A 256 11.53 -1.14 7.86
C ALA A 256 12.98 -1.59 8.09
N VAL A 257 13.81 -0.69 8.61
CA VAL A 257 15.21 -1.00 8.96
C VAL A 257 15.28 -2.07 10.05
N ALA A 258 14.52 -1.92 11.13
CA ALA A 258 14.52 -2.86 12.25
C ALA A 258 14.08 -4.27 11.82
N LYS A 259 13.19 -4.37 10.84
CA LYS A 259 12.72 -5.64 10.26
C LYS A 259 13.65 -6.18 9.17
N GLY A 260 14.74 -5.48 8.85
CA GLY A 260 15.75 -5.92 7.88
C GLY A 260 15.33 -5.77 6.42
N LEU A 261 14.45 -4.82 6.11
CA LEU A 261 14.16 -4.45 4.73
C LEU A 261 15.41 -3.84 4.08
N MET A 262 15.83 -4.36 2.94
CA MET A 262 17.09 -3.93 2.30
C MET A 262 16.99 -2.57 1.63
N THR A 263 15.86 -2.30 1.00
CA THR A 263 15.55 -1.02 0.33
C THR A 263 14.10 -0.67 0.53
N HIS A 264 13.82 0.62 0.51
CA HIS A 264 12.47 1.15 0.52
C HIS A 264 12.38 2.26 -0.53
N ASN A 265 11.56 2.07 -1.53
CA ASN A 265 11.27 3.09 -2.54
C ASN A 265 9.96 3.77 -2.17
N ALA A 266 10.03 5.07 -1.95
CA ALA A 266 8.83 5.86 -1.71
C ALA A 266 8.03 6.03 -3.01
N PHE A 267 6.75 5.77 -2.96
CA PHE A 267 5.81 6.03 -4.04
C PHE A 267 4.92 7.22 -3.64
N THR A 268 5.09 8.39 -4.23
CA THR A 268 6.02 8.82 -5.28
C THR A 268 6.57 10.20 -4.92
N LEU A 269 7.44 10.83 -5.76
CA LEU A 269 7.92 12.18 -5.48
C LEU A 269 6.75 13.17 -5.46
N ASN A 270 5.90 13.14 -6.50
CA ASN A 270 4.67 13.93 -6.56
C ASN A 270 3.53 13.08 -7.11
N GLY A 271 2.31 13.32 -6.62
CA GLY A 271 1.10 12.67 -7.09
C GLY A 271 -0.09 13.62 -7.02
N GLN A 272 -1.09 13.37 -7.84
CA GLN A 272 -2.36 14.08 -7.70
C GLN A 272 -3.10 13.47 -6.50
N TRP A 273 -3.21 14.24 -5.43
CA TRP A 273 -3.94 13.81 -4.25
C TRP A 273 -5.45 13.96 -4.48
N GLY A 274 -6.18 12.97 -4.00
CA GLY A 274 -7.64 12.92 -4.12
C GLY A 274 -8.19 11.69 -3.40
N LYS A 275 -9.47 11.41 -3.58
CA LYS A 275 -10.16 10.30 -2.92
C LYS A 275 -9.64 8.90 -3.29
N TYR A 276 -9.05 8.74 -4.46
CA TYR A 276 -8.47 7.48 -4.95
C TYR A 276 -7.04 7.22 -4.45
N GLY A 277 -6.50 8.11 -3.64
CA GLY A 277 -5.20 7.97 -3.02
C GLY A 277 -4.50 9.31 -2.87
N GLN A 278 -3.64 9.36 -1.88
CA GLN A 278 -2.84 10.53 -1.55
C GLN A 278 -1.36 10.13 -1.54
N TRP A 279 -0.93 9.65 -2.69
CA TRP A 279 0.45 9.21 -2.87
C TRP A 279 1.35 10.37 -3.24
N GLY A 280 2.59 10.30 -2.75
CA GLY A 280 3.60 11.29 -3.04
C GLY A 280 3.88 12.24 -1.89
N HIS A 281 5.12 12.74 -1.89
CA HIS A 281 5.61 13.69 -0.89
C HIS A 281 5.21 15.13 -1.21
N LEU A 282 4.87 15.39 -2.48
CA LEU A 282 4.49 16.70 -2.97
C LEU A 282 3.20 16.59 -3.79
N ARG A 283 2.32 17.56 -3.66
CA ARG A 283 1.11 17.69 -4.50
C ARG A 283 1.44 18.02 -5.95
N SER A 284 2.53 18.71 -6.17
CA SER A 284 3.00 19.08 -7.52
C SER A 284 4.51 19.24 -7.55
N LEU A 285 5.09 19.18 -8.76
CA LEU A 285 6.52 19.45 -8.97
C LEU A 285 6.92 20.90 -8.70
N THR A 286 5.96 21.80 -8.60
CA THR A 286 6.17 23.22 -8.30
C THR A 286 5.92 23.57 -6.85
N ALA A 287 5.51 22.59 -6.03
CA ALA A 287 5.38 22.77 -4.59
C ALA A 287 6.75 23.09 -3.99
N ASP A 288 6.77 24.05 -3.06
CA ASP A 288 8.00 24.38 -2.33
C ASP A 288 8.15 23.40 -1.16
N PRO A 289 9.11 22.49 -1.19
CA PRO A 289 9.28 21.50 -0.12
C PRO A 289 9.72 22.11 1.23
N ALA A 290 10.03 23.42 1.24
CA ALA A 290 10.38 24.17 2.46
C ALA A 290 9.25 25.06 2.96
N GLY A 291 8.19 25.24 2.19
CA GLY A 291 7.08 26.16 2.46
C GLY A 291 5.71 25.49 2.62
N GLU A 292 5.61 24.16 2.45
CA GLU A 292 4.40 23.36 2.66
C GLU A 292 4.55 22.43 3.86
#